data_33d6f6951147ad12da922c481e260cf9
#
_entry.id   33d6f6951147ad12da922c481e260cf9
#
_cell.length_a   1.000
_cell.length_b   1.000
_cell.length_c   1.000
_cell.angle_alpha   90.00
_cell.angle_beta   90.00
_cell.angle_gamma   90.00
#
_symmetry.space_group_name_H-M   'P 1'
#
loop_
_entity.id
_entity.type
_entity.pdbx_description
1 polymer ?
#
loop_
_entity_poly.entity_id
_entity_poly.type
_entity_poly.pdbx_seq_one_letter_code
_entity_poly.pdbx_strand_id
1 'polypeptide(L)'
;MESRYCSHAYPAIPGDLQMKIGPYTLHAIETGRFALDGGAMFGVVPKPLWEKTNPPDEKNRIAMAARALLLVGEGRRILIDAGNGSKYNEKLTAIYKFDTTHSDLHRSLKSLAIAPDDITDVILTHLHFDHAGGATISENGTIVPAFPKARYYVQHDHWLAAHAPTERDRASFFPDDYEPLKIFKQLEFTNGEETILPGISVRVVNGHTTALQCPVISDGTTTLFYCADLLPMTSHVTLPWIMAYDLRPLVTLEEKRKILDLATEEKWILFFEHDPGTAAARVKRTEKGIVLDSPVML
;
A
#
# COMPACT_ATOMS: atom_id res chain seq x y z
N MET A 1 8.93 -27.49 -15.55
CA MET A 1 9.89 -26.40 -15.30
C MET A 1 9.44 -25.74 -14.02
N GLU A 2 10.09 -26.07 -12.91
CA GLU A 2 9.81 -25.47 -11.62
C GLU A 2 10.25 -24.00 -11.67
N SER A 3 9.27 -23.09 -11.49
CA SER A 3 9.52 -21.66 -11.38
C SER A 3 10.34 -21.43 -10.12
N ARG A 4 11.58 -21.04 -10.29
CA ARG A 4 12.45 -20.59 -9.20
C ARG A 4 11.95 -19.25 -8.67
N TYR A 5 10.92 -19.27 -7.84
CA TYR A 5 10.64 -18.16 -6.95
C TYR A 5 11.75 -18.16 -5.89
N CYS A 6 12.79 -17.36 -6.08
CA CYS A 6 13.75 -17.07 -5.05
C CYS A 6 12.99 -16.40 -3.89
N SER A 7 12.78 -17.14 -2.80
CA SER A 7 12.37 -16.62 -1.51
C SER A 7 13.50 -15.75 -0.98
N HIS A 8 13.53 -14.49 -1.37
CA HIS A 8 14.35 -13.51 -0.67
C HIS A 8 13.59 -13.08 0.58
N ALA A 9 13.72 -13.86 1.66
CA ALA A 9 13.54 -13.31 3.00
C ALA A 9 14.57 -12.18 3.11
N TYR A 10 14.12 -10.95 3.29
CA TYR A 10 15.04 -9.86 3.60
C TYR A 10 15.80 -10.24 4.86
N PRO A 11 17.15 -10.25 4.86
CA PRO A 11 17.90 -10.49 6.08
C PRO A 11 17.52 -9.43 7.11
N ALA A 12 17.38 -9.84 8.37
CA ALA A 12 17.19 -8.89 9.47
C ALA A 12 18.32 -7.86 9.42
N ILE A 13 18.00 -6.60 9.22
CA ILE A 13 18.98 -5.52 9.17
C ILE A 13 19.49 -5.32 10.59
N PRO A 14 20.81 -5.32 10.85
CA PRO A 14 21.34 -4.93 12.14
C PRO A 14 20.83 -3.52 12.51
N GLY A 15 20.50 -3.28 13.78
CA GLY A 15 19.81 -2.07 14.25
C GLY A 15 20.45 -0.73 13.87
N ASP A 16 21.72 -0.72 13.47
CA ASP A 16 22.45 0.48 13.03
C ASP A 16 22.19 0.89 11.56
N LEU A 17 21.49 0.07 10.78
CA LEU A 17 21.19 0.30 9.35
C LEU A 17 19.71 0.57 9.05
N GLN A 18 18.85 0.64 10.07
CA GLN A 18 17.43 0.91 9.88
C GLN A 18 17.20 2.36 9.49
N MET A 19 16.36 2.58 8.47
CA MET A 19 16.03 3.93 8.01
C MET A 19 15.25 4.69 9.07
N LYS A 20 15.65 5.96 9.28
CA LYS A 20 14.93 6.90 10.14
C LYS A 20 14.55 8.16 9.37
N ILE A 21 13.37 8.69 9.66
CA ILE A 21 12.92 10.01 9.21
C ILE A 21 12.40 10.74 10.45
N GLY A 22 13.10 11.78 10.85
CA GLY A 22 12.84 12.46 12.11
C GLY A 22 12.89 11.48 13.29
N PRO A 23 11.84 11.42 14.13
CA PRO A 23 11.82 10.56 15.29
C PRO A 23 11.42 9.09 14.98
N TYR A 24 11.01 8.80 13.73
CA TYR A 24 10.46 7.50 13.36
C TYR A 24 11.51 6.57 12.74
N THR A 25 11.59 5.34 13.24
CA THR A 25 12.22 4.21 12.57
C THR A 25 11.20 3.55 11.66
N LEU A 26 11.57 3.27 10.41
CA LEU A 26 10.69 2.75 9.37
C LEU A 26 10.92 1.25 9.16
N HIS A 27 9.83 0.49 9.00
CA HIS A 27 9.87 -0.94 8.72
C HIS A 27 8.87 -1.29 7.62
N ALA A 28 9.34 -1.92 6.55
CA ALA A 28 8.46 -2.53 5.56
C ALA A 28 7.86 -3.82 6.15
N ILE A 29 6.54 -3.90 6.21
CA ILE A 29 5.79 -5.02 6.79
C ILE A 29 5.18 -5.84 5.66
N GLU A 30 5.69 -7.04 5.44
CA GLU A 30 5.08 -7.97 4.48
C GLU A 30 3.82 -8.58 5.11
N THR A 31 2.65 -8.31 4.51
CA THR A 31 1.36 -8.77 5.02
C THR A 31 0.80 -9.98 4.26
N GLY A 32 1.54 -10.43 3.25
CA GLY A 32 1.20 -11.56 2.38
C GLY A 32 1.54 -11.28 0.93
N ARG A 33 1.17 -12.22 0.08
CA ARG A 33 1.31 -12.13 -1.38
C ARG A 33 -0.05 -12.37 -2.02
N PHE A 34 -0.24 -11.81 -3.20
CA PHE A 34 -1.43 -12.05 -4.00
C PHE A 34 -1.13 -11.86 -5.50
N ALA A 35 -2.11 -12.03 -6.36
CA ALA A 35 -1.91 -11.86 -7.79
C ALA A 35 -3.17 -11.33 -8.46
N LEU A 36 -3.01 -10.33 -9.32
CA LEU A 36 -4.07 -9.77 -10.13
C LEU A 36 -3.79 -9.94 -11.61
N ASP A 37 -4.83 -9.83 -12.45
CA ASP A 37 -4.67 -9.88 -13.91
C ASP A 37 -3.72 -8.79 -14.41
N GLY A 38 -2.68 -9.19 -15.13
CA GLY A 38 -1.67 -8.26 -15.64
C GLY A 38 -2.23 -7.26 -16.66
N GLY A 39 -3.25 -7.65 -17.43
CA GLY A 39 -3.93 -6.71 -18.33
C GLY A 39 -4.66 -5.62 -17.57
N ALA A 40 -5.29 -5.96 -16.43
CA ALA A 40 -5.94 -4.99 -15.57
C ALA A 40 -4.92 -4.09 -14.84
N MET A 41 -3.78 -4.65 -14.41
CA MET A 41 -2.73 -3.87 -13.75
C MET A 41 -2.00 -2.90 -14.69
N PHE A 42 -1.95 -3.17 -15.98
CA PHE A 42 -1.24 -2.33 -16.95
C PHE A 42 -2.15 -1.61 -17.96
N GLY A 43 -3.47 -1.84 -17.88
CA GLY A 43 -4.46 -1.14 -18.68
C GLY A 43 -4.21 -1.25 -20.19
N VAL A 44 -3.98 -0.12 -20.83
CA VAL A 44 -3.77 -0.06 -22.30
C VAL A 44 -2.36 -0.43 -22.76
N VAL A 45 -1.44 -0.69 -21.81
CA VAL A 45 -0.06 -1.07 -22.15
C VAL A 45 -0.04 -2.47 -22.77
N PRO A 46 0.54 -2.66 -23.98
CA PRO A 46 0.61 -3.99 -24.59
C PRO A 46 1.37 -5.01 -23.74
N LYS A 47 0.81 -6.23 -23.65
CA LYS A 47 1.41 -7.32 -22.87
C LYS A 47 2.90 -7.56 -23.18
N PRO A 48 3.39 -7.59 -24.44
CA PRO A 48 4.81 -7.80 -24.74
C PRO A 48 5.75 -6.74 -24.15
N LEU A 49 5.22 -5.63 -23.63
CA LEU A 49 6.00 -4.61 -22.93
C LEU A 49 6.05 -4.89 -21.43
N TRP A 50 4.88 -5.03 -20.78
CA TRP A 50 4.83 -5.16 -19.32
C TRP A 50 5.23 -6.56 -18.80
N GLU A 51 5.03 -7.64 -19.58
CA GLU A 51 5.44 -8.99 -19.16
C GLU A 51 6.96 -9.16 -18.98
N LYS A 52 7.76 -8.23 -19.51
CA LYS A 52 9.22 -8.20 -19.31
C LYS A 52 9.61 -7.80 -17.89
N THR A 53 8.80 -6.96 -17.26
CA THR A 53 9.02 -6.49 -15.89
C THR A 53 8.19 -7.28 -14.88
N ASN A 54 6.99 -7.69 -15.27
CA ASN A 54 6.02 -8.37 -14.42
C ASN A 54 5.52 -9.64 -15.14
N PRO A 55 6.31 -10.73 -15.18
CA PRO A 55 5.93 -11.95 -15.89
C PRO A 55 4.66 -12.58 -15.29
N PRO A 56 3.64 -12.85 -16.12
CA PRO A 56 2.38 -13.42 -15.66
C PRO A 56 2.44 -14.95 -15.50
N ASP A 57 1.54 -15.48 -14.68
CA ASP A 57 1.25 -16.92 -14.63
C ASP A 57 0.35 -17.37 -15.81
N GLU A 58 -0.02 -18.66 -15.84
CA GLU A 58 -0.88 -19.24 -16.89
C GLU A 58 -2.29 -18.64 -16.94
N LYS A 59 -2.74 -17.95 -15.88
CA LYS A 59 -4.01 -17.21 -15.79
C LYS A 59 -3.85 -15.72 -16.05
N ASN A 60 -2.72 -15.30 -16.61
CA ASN A 60 -2.38 -13.90 -16.87
C ASN A 60 -2.25 -13.03 -15.60
N ARG A 61 -2.08 -13.63 -14.41
CA ARG A 61 -1.92 -12.91 -13.16
C ARG A 61 -0.45 -12.61 -12.90
N ILE A 62 -0.15 -11.42 -12.47
CA ILE A 62 1.20 -11.01 -12.04
C ILE A 62 1.31 -11.12 -10.51
N ALA A 63 2.49 -11.48 -10.03
CA ALA A 63 2.76 -11.54 -8.59
C ALA A 63 2.83 -10.14 -7.98
N MET A 64 2.19 -9.97 -6.82
CA MET A 64 2.13 -8.72 -6.08
C MET A 64 2.44 -8.98 -4.59
N ALA A 65 3.08 -8.01 -3.96
CA ALA A 65 3.15 -7.93 -2.51
C ALA A 65 1.90 -7.25 -1.97
N ALA A 66 1.44 -7.67 -0.80
CA ALA A 66 0.65 -6.81 0.06
C ALA A 66 1.59 -6.35 1.17
N ARG A 67 1.95 -5.08 1.19
CA ARG A 67 2.96 -4.52 2.08
C ARG A 67 2.41 -3.30 2.78
N ALA A 68 2.65 -3.21 4.08
CA ALA A 68 2.36 -2.05 4.89
C ALA A 68 3.68 -1.35 5.29
N LEU A 69 3.60 -0.12 5.75
CA LEU A 69 4.73 0.59 6.33
C LEU A 69 4.45 0.85 7.81
N LEU A 70 5.35 0.41 8.68
CA LEU A 70 5.29 0.67 10.11
C LEU A 70 6.32 1.74 10.49
N LEU A 71 5.86 2.73 11.25
CA LEU A 71 6.70 3.77 11.83
C LEU A 71 6.69 3.62 13.36
N VAL A 72 7.87 3.55 13.97
CA VAL A 72 8.04 3.41 15.42
C VAL A 72 8.81 4.62 15.96
N GLY A 73 8.19 5.41 16.81
CA GLY A 73 8.81 6.59 17.41
C GLY A 73 7.80 7.44 18.19
N GLU A 74 8.26 8.39 18.98
CA GLU A 74 7.42 9.32 19.77
C GLU A 74 6.35 8.61 20.64
N GLY A 75 6.66 7.43 21.16
CA GLY A 75 5.69 6.62 21.90
C GLY A 75 4.57 6.03 21.05
N ARG A 76 4.67 6.13 19.72
CA ARG A 76 3.68 5.64 18.75
C ARG A 76 4.20 4.46 17.93
N ARG A 77 3.28 3.65 17.47
CA ARG A 77 3.46 2.65 16.44
C ARG A 77 2.36 2.86 15.40
N ILE A 78 2.74 3.47 14.28
CA ILE A 78 1.84 3.94 13.24
C ILE A 78 1.96 3.00 12.06
N LEU A 79 0.87 2.35 11.68
CA LEU A 79 0.79 1.47 10.53
C LEU A 79 0.13 2.21 9.36
N ILE A 80 0.73 2.16 8.18
CA ILE A 80 0.15 2.67 6.95
C ILE A 80 -0.28 1.46 6.13
N ASP A 81 -1.58 1.35 5.89
CA ASP A 81 -2.32 0.21 5.35
C ASP A 81 -2.17 -1.08 6.16
N ALA A 82 -2.98 -2.07 5.86
CA ALA A 82 -3.06 -3.32 6.61
C ALA A 82 -3.02 -4.58 5.72
N GLY A 83 -2.93 -4.40 4.41
CA GLY A 83 -2.88 -5.49 3.42
C GLY A 83 -4.20 -6.25 3.30
N ASN A 84 -4.12 -7.44 2.70
CA ASN A 84 -5.30 -8.25 2.34
C ASN A 84 -6.11 -8.77 3.53
N GLY A 85 -5.50 -9.01 4.68
CA GLY A 85 -6.17 -9.71 5.78
C GLY A 85 -6.41 -11.21 5.49
N SER A 86 -7.35 -11.80 6.23
CA SER A 86 -7.57 -13.26 6.22
C SER A 86 -9.06 -13.68 6.16
N LYS A 87 -9.98 -12.76 5.87
CA LYS A 87 -11.43 -13.00 5.95
C LYS A 87 -12.06 -13.55 4.66
N TYR A 88 -11.28 -13.80 3.62
CA TYR A 88 -11.79 -14.19 2.31
C TYR A 88 -12.13 -15.67 2.23
N ASN A 89 -13.20 -15.98 1.48
CA ASN A 89 -13.57 -17.34 1.18
C ASN A 89 -12.61 -17.98 0.16
N GLU A 90 -12.70 -19.31 0.02
CA GLU A 90 -11.85 -20.08 -0.90
C GLU A 90 -11.92 -19.60 -2.34
N LYS A 91 -13.09 -19.15 -2.81
CA LYS A 91 -13.28 -18.66 -4.17
C LYS A 91 -12.46 -17.40 -4.42
N LEU A 92 -12.52 -16.40 -3.54
CA LEU A 92 -11.75 -15.16 -3.65
C LEU A 92 -10.25 -15.44 -3.48
N THR A 93 -9.91 -16.31 -2.53
CA THR A 93 -8.52 -16.77 -2.32
C THR A 93 -7.95 -17.39 -3.60
N ALA A 94 -8.73 -18.21 -4.30
CA ALA A 94 -8.28 -18.82 -5.57
C ALA A 94 -8.19 -17.81 -6.72
N ILE A 95 -9.13 -16.84 -6.80
CA ILE A 95 -9.11 -15.79 -7.84
C ILE A 95 -7.88 -14.90 -7.69
N TYR A 96 -7.68 -14.35 -6.50
CA TYR A 96 -6.61 -13.41 -6.19
C TYR A 96 -5.30 -14.07 -5.76
N LYS A 97 -5.29 -15.41 -5.65
CA LYS A 97 -4.12 -16.19 -5.26
C LYS A 97 -3.50 -15.67 -3.95
N PHE A 98 -4.34 -15.38 -2.94
CA PHE A 98 -3.84 -14.96 -1.64
C PHE A 98 -2.92 -16.02 -1.04
N ASP A 99 -1.75 -15.60 -0.63
CA ASP A 99 -0.73 -16.45 -0.01
C ASP A 99 -0.14 -15.75 1.23
N THR A 100 -0.46 -16.31 2.39
CA THR A 100 0.08 -15.91 3.69
C THR A 100 1.03 -16.96 4.27
N THR A 101 1.46 -17.92 3.47
CA THR A 101 2.30 -19.05 3.93
C THR A 101 3.61 -18.56 4.54
N HIS A 102 4.24 -17.57 3.92
CA HIS A 102 5.53 -17.04 4.33
C HIS A 102 5.44 -15.80 5.21
N SER A 103 4.44 -14.97 5.00
CA SER A 103 4.24 -13.72 5.76
C SER A 103 2.75 -13.41 5.89
N ASP A 104 2.37 -12.84 7.01
CA ASP A 104 1.10 -12.18 7.26
C ASP A 104 1.36 -11.01 8.21
N LEU A 105 0.38 -10.12 8.33
CA LEU A 105 0.50 -8.90 9.13
C LEU A 105 0.90 -9.19 10.60
N HIS A 106 0.23 -10.13 11.26
CA HIS A 106 0.49 -10.44 12.67
C HIS A 106 1.85 -11.09 12.88
N ARG A 107 2.26 -12.00 11.99
CA ARG A 107 3.57 -12.67 12.05
C ARG A 107 4.69 -11.65 11.83
N SER A 108 4.52 -10.73 10.89
CA SER A 108 5.49 -9.69 10.60
C SER A 108 5.64 -8.70 11.76
N LEU A 109 4.55 -8.25 12.38
CA LEU A 109 4.59 -7.43 13.60
C LEU A 109 5.24 -8.18 14.77
N LYS A 110 4.89 -9.45 14.96
CA LYS A 110 5.48 -10.30 16.02
C LYS A 110 6.99 -10.46 15.87
N SER A 111 7.50 -10.51 14.64
CA SER A 111 8.96 -10.59 14.40
C SER A 111 9.71 -9.34 14.89
N LEU A 112 9.02 -8.22 15.00
CA LEU A 112 9.50 -6.96 15.58
C LEU A 112 9.16 -6.83 17.07
N ALA A 113 8.65 -7.89 17.71
CA ALA A 113 8.15 -7.90 19.08
C ALA A 113 7.02 -6.87 19.33
N ILE A 114 6.17 -6.65 18.32
CA ILE A 114 5.01 -5.74 18.39
C ILE A 114 3.74 -6.59 18.41
N ALA A 115 2.92 -6.38 19.46
CA ALA A 115 1.60 -6.96 19.57
C ALA A 115 0.55 -6.07 18.89
N PRO A 116 -0.64 -6.61 18.53
CA PRO A 116 -1.73 -5.79 18.00
C PRO A 116 -2.13 -4.61 18.92
N ASP A 117 -2.10 -4.82 20.22
CA ASP A 117 -2.39 -3.81 21.23
C ASP A 117 -1.36 -2.67 21.30
N ASP A 118 -0.21 -2.85 20.69
CA ASP A 118 0.85 -1.84 20.67
C ASP A 118 0.67 -0.83 19.54
N ILE A 119 -0.11 -1.17 18.50
CA ILE A 119 -0.40 -0.24 17.40
C ILE A 119 -1.30 0.88 17.93
N THR A 120 -0.84 2.10 17.74
CA THR A 120 -1.53 3.31 18.24
C THR A 120 -2.36 4.00 17.18
N ASP A 121 -1.93 3.91 15.93
CA ASP A 121 -2.53 4.61 14.81
C ASP A 121 -2.44 3.74 13.54
N VAL A 122 -3.48 3.76 12.70
CA VAL A 122 -3.51 3.13 11.39
C VAL A 122 -3.98 4.17 10.38
N ILE A 123 -3.19 4.43 9.35
CA ILE A 123 -3.57 5.34 8.26
C ILE A 123 -3.92 4.46 7.07
N LEU A 124 -5.20 4.34 6.74
CA LEU A 124 -5.65 3.63 5.55
C LEU A 124 -5.63 4.58 4.35
N THR A 125 -4.87 4.23 3.33
CA THR A 125 -4.78 5.04 2.11
C THR A 125 -6.12 5.12 1.42
N HIS A 126 -6.78 3.98 1.32
CA HIS A 126 -8.15 3.82 0.83
C HIS A 126 -8.72 2.47 1.31
N LEU A 127 -9.97 2.17 0.99
CA LEU A 127 -10.71 1.06 1.57
C LEU A 127 -10.88 -0.14 0.62
N HIS A 128 -10.03 -0.27 -0.40
CA HIS A 128 -9.98 -1.50 -1.17
C HIS A 128 -9.43 -2.65 -0.31
N PHE A 129 -9.80 -3.88 -0.66
CA PHE A 129 -9.58 -5.08 0.14
C PHE A 129 -8.10 -5.38 0.41
N ASP A 130 -7.23 -5.03 -0.49
CA ASP A 130 -5.79 -5.28 -0.42
C ASP A 130 -5.01 -4.23 0.41
N HIS A 131 -5.71 -3.18 0.85
CA HIS A 131 -5.20 -2.12 1.74
C HIS A 131 -5.86 -2.18 3.12
N ALA A 132 -7.19 -2.34 3.16
CA ALA A 132 -7.97 -2.32 4.40
C ALA A 132 -8.29 -3.71 4.96
N GLY A 133 -8.07 -4.80 4.20
CA GLY A 133 -8.50 -6.13 4.57
C GLY A 133 -7.97 -6.62 5.93
N GLY A 134 -6.73 -6.25 6.27
CA GLY A 134 -6.13 -6.58 7.56
C GLY A 134 -6.48 -5.62 8.70
N ALA A 135 -7.24 -4.54 8.45
CA ALA A 135 -7.68 -3.60 9.48
C ALA A 135 -8.69 -4.22 10.46
N THR A 136 -9.32 -5.30 10.06
CA THR A 136 -10.28 -6.06 10.89
C THR A 136 -9.99 -7.56 10.85
N ILE A 137 -10.41 -8.26 11.90
CA ILE A 137 -10.28 -9.72 12.04
C ILE A 137 -11.60 -10.36 12.48
N SER A 138 -11.74 -11.65 12.26
CA SER A 138 -12.86 -12.41 12.80
C SER A 138 -12.47 -13.04 14.14
N GLU A 139 -13.15 -12.64 15.22
CA GLU A 139 -13.04 -13.22 16.54
C GLU A 139 -14.37 -13.86 16.95
N ASN A 140 -14.38 -15.16 17.17
CA ASN A 140 -15.59 -15.92 17.56
C ASN A 140 -16.82 -15.64 16.68
N GLY A 141 -16.61 -15.45 15.38
CA GLY A 141 -17.67 -15.15 14.40
C GLY A 141 -18.13 -13.69 14.35
N THR A 142 -17.50 -12.80 15.12
CA THR A 142 -17.72 -11.35 15.05
C THR A 142 -16.53 -10.67 14.39
N ILE A 143 -16.79 -9.72 13.50
CA ILE A 143 -15.74 -8.93 12.89
C ILE A 143 -15.43 -7.73 13.81
N VAL A 144 -14.16 -7.61 14.20
CA VAL A 144 -13.67 -6.60 15.12
C VAL A 144 -12.41 -5.91 14.54
N PRO A 145 -12.06 -4.69 14.99
CA PRO A 145 -10.79 -4.07 14.62
C PRO A 145 -9.59 -4.93 15.00
N ALA A 146 -8.63 -5.08 14.09
CA ALA A 146 -7.42 -5.87 14.30
C ALA A 146 -6.48 -5.26 15.35
N PHE A 147 -6.56 -3.93 15.54
CA PHE A 147 -5.74 -3.16 16.48
C PHE A 147 -6.65 -2.44 17.46
N PRO A 148 -6.97 -3.05 18.63
CA PRO A 148 -8.07 -2.61 19.48
C PRO A 148 -7.83 -1.26 20.16
N LYS A 149 -6.58 -0.77 20.21
CA LYS A 149 -6.22 0.52 20.80
C LYS A 149 -5.89 1.60 19.76
N ALA A 150 -5.88 1.25 18.48
CA ALA A 150 -5.50 2.17 17.43
C ALA A 150 -6.63 3.13 17.05
N ARG A 151 -6.26 4.32 16.57
CA ARG A 151 -7.13 5.18 15.78
C ARG A 151 -6.89 4.88 14.30
N TYR A 152 -7.96 4.84 13.51
CA TYR A 152 -7.90 4.59 12.08
C TYR A 152 -8.27 5.85 11.32
N TYR A 153 -7.36 6.33 10.47
CA TYR A 153 -7.53 7.56 9.70
C TYR A 153 -7.91 7.25 8.26
N VAL A 154 -9.02 7.82 7.80
CA VAL A 154 -9.56 7.65 6.44
C VAL A 154 -10.09 9.00 5.95
N GLN A 155 -9.90 9.34 4.68
CA GLN A 155 -10.52 10.52 4.09
C GLN A 155 -12.05 10.41 4.15
N HIS A 156 -12.72 11.45 4.62
CA HIS A 156 -14.18 11.49 4.72
C HIS A 156 -14.86 11.25 3.37
N ASP A 157 -14.36 11.89 2.31
CA ASP A 157 -14.92 11.73 0.98
C ASP A 157 -14.68 10.32 0.41
N HIS A 158 -13.56 9.67 0.78
CA HIS A 158 -13.32 8.28 0.43
C HIS A 158 -14.28 7.33 1.15
N TRP A 159 -14.53 7.58 2.43
CA TRP A 159 -15.53 6.83 3.19
C TRP A 159 -16.90 6.90 2.54
N LEU A 160 -17.34 8.08 2.10
CA LEU A 160 -18.62 8.23 1.39
C LEU A 160 -18.63 7.49 0.05
N ALA A 161 -17.53 7.54 -0.71
CA ALA A 161 -17.39 6.81 -1.96
C ALA A 161 -17.46 5.28 -1.76
N ALA A 162 -16.80 4.74 -0.72
CA ALA A 162 -16.83 3.31 -0.39
C ALA A 162 -18.24 2.80 -0.02
N HIS A 163 -19.14 3.68 0.45
CA HIS A 163 -20.54 3.36 0.73
C HIS A 163 -21.48 3.51 -0.47
N ALA A 164 -21.01 4.14 -1.55
CA ALA A 164 -21.75 4.31 -2.79
C ALA A 164 -20.88 3.93 -4.01
N PRO A 165 -20.28 2.72 -4.01
CA PRO A 165 -19.39 2.32 -5.08
C PRO A 165 -20.17 2.14 -6.39
N THR A 166 -19.49 2.39 -7.51
CA THR A 166 -20.05 2.14 -8.84
C THR A 166 -20.01 0.63 -9.16
N GLU A 167 -20.69 0.23 -10.25
CA GLU A 167 -20.61 -1.16 -10.74
C GLU A 167 -19.19 -1.57 -11.11
N ARG A 168 -18.32 -0.60 -11.39
CA ARG A 168 -16.93 -0.82 -11.79
C ARG A 168 -16.03 -1.20 -10.62
N ASP A 169 -16.17 -0.54 -9.47
CA ASP A 169 -15.28 -0.66 -8.31
C ASP A 169 -15.89 -1.36 -7.10
N ARG A 170 -17.19 -1.68 -7.14
CA ARG A 170 -17.90 -2.36 -6.05
C ARG A 170 -17.21 -3.64 -5.57
N ALA A 171 -16.57 -4.39 -6.49
CA ALA A 171 -15.88 -5.63 -6.16
C ALA A 171 -14.59 -5.42 -5.34
N SER A 172 -14.11 -4.20 -5.21
CA SER A 172 -12.93 -3.85 -4.43
C SER A 172 -13.25 -3.49 -2.97
N PHE A 173 -14.53 -3.23 -2.64
CA PHE A 173 -14.95 -2.81 -1.31
C PHE A 173 -15.67 -3.95 -0.57
N PHE A 174 -15.15 -4.33 0.58
CA PHE A 174 -15.78 -5.29 1.48
C PHE A 174 -16.12 -4.60 2.80
N PRO A 175 -17.41 -4.35 3.12
CA PRO A 175 -17.82 -3.64 4.34
C PRO A 175 -17.21 -4.20 5.63
N ASP A 176 -17.03 -5.52 5.70
CA ASP A 176 -16.39 -6.18 6.85
C ASP A 176 -14.95 -5.69 7.11
N ASP A 177 -14.29 -5.07 6.13
CA ASP A 177 -12.92 -4.60 6.27
C ASP A 177 -12.84 -3.21 6.95
N TYR A 178 -13.94 -2.43 6.96
CA TYR A 178 -13.90 -1.06 7.47
C TYR A 178 -15.10 -0.64 8.33
N GLU A 179 -16.31 -1.19 8.15
CA GLU A 179 -17.48 -0.85 8.97
C GLU A 179 -17.25 -1.05 10.48
N PRO A 180 -16.58 -2.12 10.93
CA PRO A 180 -16.31 -2.32 12.34
C PRO A 180 -15.51 -1.17 12.96
N LEU A 181 -14.62 -0.51 12.21
CA LEU A 181 -13.82 0.61 12.70
C LEU A 181 -14.70 1.76 13.23
N LYS A 182 -15.82 2.04 12.54
CA LYS A 182 -16.80 3.04 12.94
C LYS A 182 -17.67 2.53 14.09
N ILE A 183 -18.11 1.28 14.05
CA ILE A 183 -18.94 0.65 15.08
C ILE A 183 -18.20 0.67 16.42
N PHE A 184 -16.90 0.36 16.43
CA PHE A 184 -16.05 0.36 17.62
C PHE A 184 -15.49 1.74 17.98
N LYS A 185 -15.90 2.81 17.24
CA LYS A 185 -15.52 4.22 17.51
C LYS A 185 -14.01 4.48 17.45
N GLN A 186 -13.32 3.77 16.56
CA GLN A 186 -11.88 3.94 16.34
C GLN A 186 -11.57 4.74 15.06
N LEU A 187 -12.60 5.05 14.26
CA LEU A 187 -12.46 5.77 12.99
C LEU A 187 -12.38 7.28 13.23
N GLU A 188 -11.35 7.90 12.64
CA GLU A 188 -11.14 9.35 12.57
C GLU A 188 -11.13 9.78 11.09
N PHE A 189 -11.88 10.82 10.76
CA PHE A 189 -11.90 11.33 9.39
C PHE A 189 -10.86 12.41 9.17
N THR A 190 -10.10 12.27 8.08
CA THR A 190 -9.26 13.31 7.51
C THR A 190 -10.03 14.04 6.42
N ASN A 191 -9.69 15.32 6.16
CA ASN A 191 -10.41 16.16 5.22
C ASN A 191 -9.45 16.91 4.30
N GLY A 192 -9.21 16.35 3.13
CA GLY A 192 -8.25 16.90 2.17
C GLY A 192 -6.79 16.69 2.60
N GLU A 193 -5.89 17.54 2.13
CA GLU A 193 -4.48 17.48 2.47
C GLU A 193 -4.23 18.15 3.82
N GLU A 194 -3.78 17.38 4.79
CA GLU A 194 -3.53 17.87 6.15
C GLU A 194 -2.38 17.10 6.83
N THR A 195 -1.87 17.63 7.92
CA THR A 195 -0.96 16.92 8.83
C THR A 195 -1.79 16.10 9.81
N ILE A 196 -1.65 14.77 9.72
CA ILE A 196 -2.38 13.82 10.59
C ILE A 196 -1.66 13.66 11.93
N LEU A 197 -0.34 13.49 11.88
CA LEU A 197 0.52 13.27 13.05
C LEU A 197 1.82 14.05 12.86
N PRO A 198 2.60 14.30 13.93
CA PRO A 198 3.88 15.00 13.81
C PRO A 198 4.79 14.37 12.75
N GLY A 199 5.22 15.15 11.77
CA GLY A 199 6.05 14.67 10.66
C GLY A 199 5.33 13.81 9.61
N ILE A 200 4.02 13.63 9.71
CA ILE A 200 3.20 12.83 8.80
C ILE A 200 2.02 13.64 8.29
N SER A 201 2.01 13.93 7.01
CA SER A 201 0.90 14.57 6.29
C SER A 201 0.37 13.65 5.20
N VAL A 202 -0.70 14.04 4.53
CA VAL A 202 -1.25 13.30 3.39
C VAL A 202 -1.41 14.19 2.17
N ARG A 203 -1.18 13.60 1.00
CA ARG A 203 -1.61 14.12 -0.31
C ARG A 203 -2.84 13.36 -0.74
N VAL A 204 -3.80 14.07 -1.34
CA VAL A 204 -5.04 13.46 -1.81
C VAL A 204 -5.02 13.35 -3.34
N VAL A 205 -5.30 12.14 -3.83
CA VAL A 205 -5.41 11.84 -5.26
C VAL A 205 -6.76 11.22 -5.57
N ASN A 206 -7.21 11.41 -6.81
CA ASN A 206 -8.58 11.05 -7.21
C ASN A 206 -8.64 10.19 -8.48
N GLY A 207 -7.50 9.83 -9.03
CA GLY A 207 -7.44 9.07 -10.27
C GLY A 207 -7.83 7.61 -10.09
N HIS A 208 -7.21 6.92 -9.13
CA HIS A 208 -7.49 5.51 -8.81
C HIS A 208 -8.89 5.35 -8.20
N THR A 209 -9.15 6.00 -7.10
CA THR A 209 -10.46 6.10 -6.46
C THR A 209 -10.66 7.49 -5.88
N THR A 210 -11.87 7.82 -5.45
CA THR A 210 -12.16 9.14 -4.88
C THR A 210 -11.42 9.31 -3.55
N ALA A 211 -10.67 10.42 -3.43
CA ALA A 211 -9.99 10.83 -2.22
C ALA A 211 -9.09 9.75 -1.58
N LEU A 212 -8.32 9.03 -2.40
CA LEU A 212 -7.23 8.21 -1.92
C LEU A 212 -6.19 9.13 -1.26
N GLN A 213 -5.74 8.80 -0.06
CA GLN A 213 -4.70 9.57 0.63
C GLN A 213 -3.35 8.85 0.56
N CYS A 214 -2.33 9.58 0.11
CA CYS A 214 -0.94 9.12 0.07
C CYS A 214 -0.18 9.75 1.24
N PRO A 215 0.23 9.00 2.27
CA PRO A 215 1.03 9.53 3.37
C PRO A 215 2.39 10.03 2.93
N VAL A 216 2.80 11.16 3.52
CA VAL A 216 4.10 11.81 3.34
C VAL A 216 4.77 11.88 4.70
N ILE A 217 5.87 11.18 4.87
CA ILE A 217 6.68 11.18 6.09
C ILE A 217 7.89 12.06 5.85
N SER A 218 8.05 13.16 6.61
CA SER A 218 9.14 14.10 6.38
C SER A 218 9.65 14.71 7.68
N ASP A 219 10.96 14.92 7.75
CA ASP A 219 11.65 15.70 8.79
C ASP A 219 12.19 17.04 8.26
N GLY A 220 11.81 17.43 7.04
CA GLY A 220 12.28 18.61 6.36
C GLY A 220 13.58 18.41 5.58
N THR A 221 14.29 17.28 5.75
CA THR A 221 15.51 16.93 5.00
C THR A 221 15.33 15.66 4.19
N THR A 222 14.66 14.68 4.75
CA THR A 222 14.34 13.41 4.11
C THR A 222 12.82 13.25 4.05
N THR A 223 12.32 12.89 2.87
CA THR A 223 10.90 12.67 2.63
C THR A 223 10.68 11.29 2.04
N LEU A 224 9.76 10.52 2.63
CA LEU A 224 9.21 9.31 2.04
C LEU A 224 7.75 9.55 1.66
N PHE A 225 7.43 9.23 0.43
CA PHE A 225 6.08 9.24 -0.12
C PHE A 225 5.55 7.81 -0.24
N TYR A 226 4.49 7.49 0.48
CA TYR A 226 3.79 6.22 0.36
C TYR A 226 2.88 6.28 -0.87
N CYS A 227 3.24 5.54 -1.90
CA CYS A 227 2.64 5.67 -3.23
C CYS A 227 1.21 5.16 -3.30
N ALA A 228 0.85 4.18 -2.48
CA ALA A 228 -0.43 3.48 -2.58
C ALA A 228 -0.74 3.11 -4.05
N ASP A 229 -1.98 3.15 -4.45
CA ASP A 229 -2.40 2.81 -5.81
C ASP A 229 -2.28 3.93 -6.85
N LEU A 230 -1.66 5.07 -6.46
CA LEU A 230 -1.17 6.03 -7.45
C LEU A 230 0.01 5.46 -8.26
N LEU A 231 0.92 4.73 -7.58
CA LEU A 231 2.12 4.08 -8.13
C LEU A 231 2.33 2.73 -7.43
N PRO A 232 1.51 1.71 -7.73
CA PRO A 232 1.48 0.46 -6.94
C PRO A 232 2.79 -0.33 -7.00
N MET A 233 3.52 -0.27 -8.11
CA MET A 233 4.78 -1.00 -8.33
C MET A 233 5.80 -0.12 -9.03
N THR A 234 7.07 -0.53 -8.97
CA THR A 234 8.19 0.15 -9.65
C THR A 234 8.00 0.27 -11.16
N SER A 235 7.37 -0.71 -11.79
CA SER A 235 7.03 -0.67 -13.22
C SER A 235 6.08 0.49 -13.58
N HIS A 236 5.23 0.91 -12.64
CA HIS A 236 4.33 2.04 -12.82
C HIS A 236 5.02 3.41 -12.72
N VAL A 237 6.32 3.49 -12.40
CA VAL A 237 7.08 4.75 -12.51
C VAL A 237 7.09 5.24 -13.96
N THR A 238 7.01 4.34 -14.93
CA THR A 238 6.80 4.71 -16.34
C THR A 238 5.47 5.46 -16.49
N LEU A 239 5.53 6.74 -16.84
CA LEU A 239 4.39 7.67 -16.74
C LEU A 239 3.10 7.17 -17.40
N PRO A 240 3.06 6.65 -18.65
CA PRO A 240 1.83 6.17 -19.28
C PRO A 240 1.35 4.79 -18.79
N TRP A 241 2.08 4.13 -17.89
CA TRP A 241 1.67 2.85 -17.35
C TRP A 241 0.70 3.08 -16.19
N ILE A 242 -0.59 2.89 -16.48
CA ILE A 242 -1.72 3.19 -15.59
C ILE A 242 -2.64 1.98 -15.55
N MET A 243 -3.18 1.68 -14.38
CA MET A 243 -4.06 0.53 -14.20
C MET A 243 -5.42 0.73 -14.90
N ALA A 244 -6.00 -0.36 -15.40
CA ALA A 244 -7.42 -0.34 -15.80
C ALA A 244 -8.36 -0.26 -14.58
N TYR A 245 -7.86 -0.52 -13.38
CA TYR A 245 -8.60 -0.31 -12.14
C TYR A 245 -8.85 1.16 -11.82
N ASP A 246 -8.04 2.07 -12.37
CA ASP A 246 -8.21 3.51 -12.13
C ASP A 246 -9.57 4.00 -12.66
N LEU A 247 -10.34 4.64 -11.80
CA LEU A 247 -11.64 5.20 -12.20
C LEU A 247 -11.49 6.38 -13.16
N ARG A 248 -10.40 7.14 -13.03
CA ARG A 248 -10.11 8.32 -13.83
C ARG A 248 -8.67 8.32 -14.31
N PRO A 249 -8.31 7.46 -15.28
CA PRO A 249 -6.91 7.23 -15.67
C PRO A 249 -6.17 8.48 -16.16
N LEU A 250 -6.87 9.45 -16.74
CA LEU A 250 -6.25 10.73 -17.15
C LEU A 250 -5.95 11.61 -15.92
N VAL A 251 -6.75 11.53 -14.87
CA VAL A 251 -6.45 12.19 -13.59
C VAL A 251 -5.24 11.52 -12.93
N THR A 252 -5.19 10.18 -12.90
CA THR A 252 -4.01 9.44 -12.43
C THR A 252 -2.74 9.88 -13.18
N LEU A 253 -2.82 10.05 -14.50
CA LEU A 253 -1.67 10.49 -15.31
C LEU A 253 -1.13 11.86 -14.85
N GLU A 254 -2.02 12.81 -14.58
CA GLU A 254 -1.64 14.14 -14.10
C GLU A 254 -1.08 14.11 -12.68
N GLU A 255 -1.69 13.34 -11.78
CA GLU A 255 -1.26 13.17 -10.40
C GLU A 255 0.11 12.49 -10.34
N LYS A 256 0.31 11.39 -11.08
CA LYS A 256 1.62 10.73 -11.22
C LYS A 256 2.70 11.68 -11.70
N ARG A 257 2.42 12.48 -12.74
CA ARG A 257 3.40 13.43 -13.29
C ARG A 257 3.86 14.40 -12.19
N LYS A 258 2.92 15.00 -11.46
CA LYS A 258 3.23 15.94 -10.37
C LYS A 258 4.08 15.28 -9.27
N ILE A 259 3.69 14.09 -8.83
CA ILE A 259 4.43 13.39 -7.76
C ILE A 259 5.81 12.94 -8.23
N LEU A 260 5.94 12.42 -9.45
CA LEU A 260 7.23 12.00 -10.00
C LEU A 260 8.19 13.19 -10.24
N ASP A 261 7.66 14.34 -10.66
CA ASP A 261 8.45 15.58 -10.80
C ASP A 261 8.97 16.02 -9.43
N LEU A 262 8.10 16.15 -8.41
CA LEU A 262 8.49 16.47 -7.03
C LEU A 262 9.49 15.47 -6.46
N ALA A 263 9.23 14.16 -6.62
CA ALA A 263 10.09 13.10 -6.12
C ALA A 263 11.51 13.16 -6.74
N THR A 264 11.59 13.58 -8.01
CA THR A 264 12.88 13.75 -8.68
C THR A 264 13.60 15.01 -8.21
N GLU A 265 12.90 16.14 -8.10
CA GLU A 265 13.46 17.45 -7.72
C GLU A 265 13.91 17.46 -6.25
N GLU A 266 13.09 16.94 -5.36
CA GLU A 266 13.31 16.92 -3.90
C GLU A 266 13.95 15.61 -3.41
N LYS A 267 14.28 14.68 -4.32
CA LYS A 267 14.93 13.40 -4.01
C LYS A 267 14.13 12.55 -3.02
N TRP A 268 12.82 12.53 -3.15
CA TRP A 268 11.96 11.73 -2.31
C TRP A 268 12.25 10.24 -2.45
N ILE A 269 11.96 9.50 -1.39
CA ILE A 269 11.90 8.05 -1.39
C ILE A 269 10.45 7.66 -1.69
N LEU A 270 10.24 6.86 -2.72
CA LEU A 270 8.94 6.31 -3.06
C LEU A 270 8.80 4.91 -2.45
N PHE A 271 7.72 4.68 -1.71
CA PHE A 271 7.39 3.37 -1.15
C PHE A 271 6.33 2.70 -2.03
N PHE A 272 6.61 1.46 -2.45
CA PHE A 272 5.76 0.68 -3.36
C PHE A 272 5.14 -0.49 -2.61
N GLU A 273 3.84 -0.42 -2.40
CA GLU A 273 3.09 -1.40 -1.61
C GLU A 273 3.01 -2.75 -2.32
N HIS A 274 2.79 -2.74 -3.62
CA HIS A 274 2.51 -3.94 -4.40
C HIS A 274 3.69 -4.49 -5.20
N ASP A 275 4.83 -3.82 -5.21
CA ASP A 275 6.01 -4.36 -5.92
C ASP A 275 6.56 -5.60 -5.20
N PRO A 276 6.63 -6.76 -5.87
CA PRO A 276 7.04 -8.01 -5.22
C PRO A 276 8.53 -8.04 -4.83
N GLY A 277 9.36 -7.16 -5.41
CA GLY A 277 10.81 -7.18 -5.23
C GLY A 277 11.39 -5.94 -4.57
N THR A 278 10.72 -4.78 -4.66
CA THR A 278 11.27 -3.49 -4.22
C THR A 278 10.27 -2.75 -3.35
N ALA A 279 10.57 -2.64 -2.04
CA ALA A 279 9.72 -1.90 -1.11
C ALA A 279 9.83 -0.39 -1.31
N ALA A 280 11.04 0.12 -1.51
CA ALA A 280 11.27 1.54 -1.67
C ALA A 280 12.42 1.84 -2.63
N ALA A 281 12.32 2.95 -3.36
CA ALA A 281 13.38 3.40 -4.25
C ALA A 281 13.33 4.92 -4.46
N ARG A 282 14.43 5.48 -4.95
CA ARG A 282 14.48 6.83 -5.50
C ARG A 282 14.26 6.79 -7.01
N VAL A 283 13.92 7.94 -7.56
CA VAL A 283 13.75 8.14 -9.01
C VAL A 283 14.69 9.22 -9.51
N LYS A 284 14.99 9.17 -10.81
CA LYS A 284 15.78 10.19 -11.49
C LYS A 284 15.22 10.53 -12.86
N ARG A 285 15.47 11.75 -13.32
CA ARG A 285 15.13 12.20 -14.67
C ARG A 285 16.20 11.78 -15.65
N THR A 286 15.78 11.27 -16.80
CA THR A 286 16.62 10.95 -17.95
C THR A 286 16.03 11.59 -19.21
N GLU A 287 16.74 11.51 -20.34
CA GLU A 287 16.21 11.95 -21.65
C GLU A 287 14.92 11.19 -22.05
N LYS A 288 14.74 9.96 -21.55
CA LYS A 288 13.56 9.11 -21.84
C LYS A 288 12.43 9.27 -20.84
N GLY A 289 12.56 10.18 -19.87
CA GLY A 289 11.60 10.38 -18.78
C GLY A 289 12.16 10.02 -17.41
N ILE A 290 11.27 9.88 -16.42
CA ILE A 290 11.64 9.52 -15.06
C ILE A 290 11.72 7.99 -14.95
N VAL A 291 12.77 7.51 -14.34
CA VAL A 291 13.06 6.08 -14.15
C VAL A 291 13.50 5.84 -12.70
N LEU A 292 13.48 4.57 -12.28
CA LEU A 292 14.07 4.18 -11.00
C LEU A 292 15.57 4.55 -11.00
N ASP A 293 16.03 5.03 -9.86
CA ASP A 293 17.46 5.30 -9.63
C ASP A 293 18.10 4.20 -8.78
N SER A 294 17.76 4.15 -7.52
CA SER A 294 18.36 3.20 -6.57
C SER A 294 17.32 2.68 -5.57
N PRO A 295 17.33 1.39 -5.25
CA PRO A 295 16.53 0.86 -4.15
C PRO A 295 16.99 1.46 -2.82
N VAL A 296 16.05 1.60 -1.88
CA VAL A 296 16.28 2.09 -0.52
C VAL A 296 15.89 0.98 0.46
N MET A 297 16.78 0.67 1.39
CA MET A 297 16.50 -0.26 2.49
C MET A 297 15.77 0.49 3.62
N LEU A 298 14.72 -0.14 4.18
CA LEU A 298 13.93 0.41 5.30
C LEU A 298 14.14 -0.42 6.56
#